data_3259170930fa396cb59970cdf6e98408
#
_entry.id   3259170930fa396cb59970cdf6e98408
#
_cell.length_a   1.000
_cell.length_b   1.000
_cell.length_c   1.000
_cell.angle_alpha   90.00
_cell.angle_beta   90.00
_cell.angle_gamma   90.00
#
_symmetry.space_group_name_H-M   'P 1'
#
loop_
_entity.id
_entity.type
_entity.pdbx_description
1 polymer ?
#
loop_
_entity_poly.entity_id
_entity_poly.type
_entity_poly.pdbx_seq_one_letter_code
_entity_poly.pdbx_strand_id
1 'polypeptide(L)'
;MVMGWPVFGYAKPVPYNPRYFKDPRRDDVIVGLAGPSANLAMAALAAAVAWGCSGLVSNPAFANNELFAYFYVMFLPTFALINLYLMFFNLLPIPPLDGSSIFAILLPPKYLPKYYQIQQYAFPVFMIAIVVLPYAFNFNPFSWYLGVTAGNLFDFMFPPFFS
;
A
#
# COMPACT_ATOMS: atom_id res chain seq x y z
N MET A 1 28.44 -25.90 -4.41
CA MET A 1 27.27 -25.96 -5.30
C MET A 1 26.06 -25.65 -4.43
N VAL A 2 25.62 -24.39 -4.39
CA VAL A 2 24.46 -23.95 -3.58
C VAL A 2 23.27 -23.92 -4.51
N MET A 3 22.29 -24.76 -4.23
CA MET A 3 21.03 -24.83 -4.96
C MET A 3 20.36 -23.46 -4.97
N GLY A 4 20.25 -22.86 -6.16
CA GLY A 4 19.51 -21.63 -6.38
C GLY A 4 18.02 -21.89 -6.31
N TRP A 5 17.39 -21.56 -5.21
CA TRP A 5 15.95 -21.39 -5.16
C TRP A 5 15.57 -20.16 -5.98
N PRO A 6 14.54 -20.23 -6.84
CA PRO A 6 14.05 -19.04 -7.50
C PRO A 6 13.46 -18.10 -6.43
N VAL A 7 14.16 -17.02 -6.16
CA VAL A 7 13.68 -15.98 -5.25
C VAL A 7 12.60 -15.19 -5.99
N PHE A 8 11.37 -15.62 -5.86
CA PHE A 8 10.21 -14.88 -6.31
C PHE A 8 10.14 -13.56 -5.54
N GLY A 9 10.21 -12.45 -6.24
CA GLY A 9 9.93 -11.13 -5.68
C GLY A 9 11.10 -10.41 -4.99
N TYR A 10 12.35 -10.81 -5.23
CA TYR A 10 13.50 -10.01 -4.78
C TYR A 10 13.65 -8.76 -5.68
N ALA A 11 12.94 -7.70 -5.33
CA ALA A 11 13.30 -6.38 -5.83
C ALA A 11 14.71 -6.07 -5.29
N LYS A 12 15.68 -5.91 -6.21
CA LYS A 12 17.04 -5.49 -5.83
C LYS A 12 16.90 -4.16 -5.09
N PRO A 13 17.29 -4.09 -3.80
CA PRO A 13 17.17 -2.83 -3.07
C PRO A 13 17.94 -1.76 -3.84
N VAL A 14 17.29 -0.65 -4.12
CA VAL A 14 17.97 0.49 -4.73
C VAL A 14 19.06 0.90 -3.76
N PRO A 15 20.37 0.80 -4.17
CA PRO A 15 21.45 1.14 -3.28
C PRO A 15 21.45 2.66 -3.05
N TYR A 16 20.74 3.11 -2.03
CA TYR A 16 20.90 4.47 -1.55
C TYR A 16 22.11 4.50 -0.62
N ASN A 17 22.97 5.49 -0.82
CA ASN A 17 24.16 5.64 -0.01
C ASN A 17 23.84 6.54 1.21
N PRO A 18 23.77 5.98 2.44
CA PRO A 18 23.45 6.75 3.64
C PRO A 18 24.40 7.92 3.91
N ARG A 19 25.59 7.93 3.27
CA ARG A 19 26.57 9.02 3.40
C ARG A 19 26.13 10.33 2.79
N TYR A 20 25.12 10.31 1.92
CA TYR A 20 24.54 11.53 1.34
C TYR A 20 23.42 12.11 2.21
N PHE A 21 22.99 11.41 3.24
CA PHE A 21 21.96 11.89 4.14
C PHE A 21 22.52 12.90 5.14
N LYS A 22 21.90 14.08 5.21
CA LYS A 22 22.22 15.09 6.21
C LYS A 22 21.74 14.67 7.59
N ASP A 23 20.56 14.05 7.65
CA ASP A 23 19.96 13.44 8.83
C ASP A 23 19.45 12.05 8.44
N PRO A 24 20.24 10.97 8.69
CA PRO A 24 19.89 9.63 8.23
C PRO A 24 18.51 9.14 8.68
N ARG A 25 18.05 9.56 9.87
CA ARG A 25 16.74 9.16 10.39
C ARG A 25 15.60 9.84 9.64
N ARG A 26 15.72 11.15 9.45
CA ARG A 26 14.71 11.96 8.75
C ARG A 26 14.63 11.56 7.28
N ASP A 27 15.78 11.39 6.66
CA ASP A 27 15.85 11.09 5.23
C ASP A 27 15.33 9.69 4.93
N ASP A 28 15.57 8.72 5.83
CA ASP A 28 15.01 7.36 5.73
C ASP A 28 13.47 7.36 5.78
N VAL A 29 12.88 8.18 6.64
CA VAL A 29 11.42 8.34 6.68
C VAL A 29 10.87 9.02 5.42
N ILE A 30 11.58 10.02 4.87
CA ILE A 30 11.16 10.67 3.62
C ILE A 30 11.15 9.67 2.47
N VAL A 31 12.19 8.82 2.39
CA VAL A 31 12.26 7.75 1.40
C VAL A 31 11.14 6.73 1.63
N GLY A 32 10.91 6.30 2.89
CA GLY A 32 9.85 5.37 3.24
C GLY A 32 8.43 5.89 2.98
N LEU A 33 8.22 7.22 3.06
CA LEU A 33 6.92 7.83 2.73
C LEU A 33 6.72 8.02 1.23
N ALA A 34 7.75 8.01 0.41
CA ALA A 34 7.65 8.28 -1.02
C ALA A 34 6.74 7.26 -1.73
N GLY A 35 6.87 5.96 -1.40
CA GLY A 35 6.02 4.89 -1.95
C GLY A 35 4.54 5.07 -1.60
N PRO A 36 4.19 5.11 -0.31
CA PRO A 36 2.81 5.38 0.13
C PRO A 36 2.21 6.67 -0.43
N SER A 37 3.00 7.75 -0.49
CA SER A 37 2.54 9.03 -1.04
C SER A 37 2.26 8.96 -2.55
N ALA A 38 3.09 8.24 -3.31
CA ALA A 38 2.87 8.00 -4.73
C ALA A 38 1.58 7.21 -4.96
N ASN A 39 1.34 6.15 -4.18
CA ASN A 39 0.12 5.36 -4.26
C ASN A 39 -1.12 6.20 -3.91
N LEU A 40 -1.05 7.05 -2.88
CA LEU A 40 -2.13 7.98 -2.57
C LEU A 40 -2.40 8.96 -3.72
N ALA A 41 -1.35 9.52 -4.31
CA ALA A 41 -1.49 10.43 -5.44
C ALA A 41 -2.13 9.76 -6.67
N MET A 42 -1.77 8.50 -6.94
CA MET A 42 -2.36 7.72 -8.03
C MET A 42 -3.84 7.40 -7.78
N ALA A 43 -4.22 7.05 -6.55
CA ALA A 43 -5.61 6.84 -6.16
C ALA A 43 -6.42 8.14 -6.27
N ALA A 44 -5.87 9.26 -5.79
CA ALA A 44 -6.51 10.57 -5.89
C ALA A 44 -6.68 11.03 -7.34
N LEU A 45 -5.69 10.76 -8.20
CA LEU A 45 -5.78 11.05 -9.62
C LEU A 45 -6.91 10.24 -10.29
N ALA A 46 -7.00 8.95 -9.99
CA ALA A 46 -8.09 8.12 -10.51
C ALA A 46 -9.47 8.62 -10.06
N ALA A 47 -9.61 9.01 -8.79
CA ALA A 47 -10.84 9.60 -8.27
C ALA A 47 -11.15 10.94 -8.96
N ALA A 48 -10.18 11.82 -9.13
CA ALA A 48 -10.37 13.10 -9.83
C ALA A 48 -10.82 12.91 -11.29
N VAL A 49 -10.24 11.93 -12.00
CA VAL A 49 -10.66 11.56 -13.36
C VAL A 49 -12.10 11.03 -13.34
N ALA A 50 -12.44 10.15 -12.40
CA ALA A 50 -13.80 9.63 -12.28
C ALA A 50 -14.81 10.74 -12.02
N TRP A 51 -14.53 11.66 -11.10
CA TRP A 51 -15.38 12.82 -10.84
C TRP A 51 -15.51 13.74 -12.07
N GLY A 52 -14.40 14.01 -12.78
CA GLY A 52 -14.41 14.81 -14.01
C GLY A 52 -15.22 14.17 -15.14
N CYS A 53 -15.24 12.83 -15.20
CA CYS A 53 -16.02 12.09 -16.20
C CYS A 53 -17.48 11.83 -15.79
N SER A 54 -17.89 12.13 -14.56
CA SER A 54 -19.24 11.83 -14.06
C SER A 54 -20.36 12.42 -14.91
N GLY A 55 -20.18 13.63 -15.43
CA GLY A 55 -21.15 14.29 -16.32
C GLY A 55 -21.27 13.62 -17.71
N LEU A 56 -20.28 12.83 -18.13
CA LEU A 56 -20.31 12.13 -19.41
C LEU A 56 -21.17 10.86 -19.37
N VAL A 57 -21.39 10.30 -18.19
CA VAL A 57 -22.20 9.07 -18.00
C VAL A 57 -23.64 9.28 -18.47
N SER A 58 -24.18 10.50 -18.31
CA SER A 58 -25.53 10.84 -18.75
C SER A 58 -25.63 11.13 -20.27
N ASN A 59 -24.51 11.20 -20.99
CA ASN A 59 -24.50 11.46 -22.43
C ASN A 59 -24.60 10.13 -23.20
N PRO A 60 -25.61 9.92 -24.05
CA PRO A 60 -25.83 8.67 -24.80
C PRO A 60 -24.63 8.23 -25.67
N ALA A 61 -23.80 9.16 -26.13
CA ALA A 61 -22.61 8.84 -26.92
C ALA A 61 -21.54 8.10 -26.10
N PHE A 62 -21.48 8.37 -24.79
CA PHE A 62 -20.55 7.72 -23.85
C PHE A 62 -21.20 6.58 -23.10
N ALA A 63 -22.46 6.72 -22.67
CA ALA A 63 -23.21 5.70 -21.95
C ALA A 63 -23.31 4.37 -22.72
N ASN A 64 -23.42 4.41 -24.05
CA ASN A 64 -23.48 3.24 -24.91
C ASN A 64 -22.10 2.74 -25.38
N ASN A 65 -21.02 3.38 -24.95
CA ASN A 65 -19.67 2.98 -25.31
C ASN A 65 -19.11 1.98 -24.27
N GLU A 66 -18.98 0.70 -24.65
CA GLU A 66 -18.51 -0.36 -23.75
C GLU A 66 -17.10 -0.07 -23.18
N LEU A 67 -16.21 0.50 -23.99
CA LEU A 67 -14.87 0.84 -23.55
C LEU A 67 -14.88 1.94 -22.47
N PHE A 68 -15.73 2.94 -22.65
CA PHE A 68 -15.91 3.99 -21.65
C PHE A 68 -16.54 3.45 -20.37
N ALA A 69 -17.56 2.62 -20.48
CA ALA A 69 -18.20 2.00 -19.32
C ALA A 69 -17.20 1.12 -18.54
N TYR A 70 -16.41 0.30 -19.22
CA TYR A 70 -15.37 -0.51 -18.59
C TYR A 70 -14.31 0.37 -17.89
N PHE A 71 -13.82 1.41 -18.57
CA PHE A 71 -12.84 2.32 -18.00
C PHE A 71 -13.38 3.03 -16.76
N TYR A 72 -14.61 3.55 -16.83
CA TYR A 72 -15.21 4.35 -15.78
C TYR A 72 -15.63 3.51 -14.57
N VAL A 73 -16.33 2.39 -14.80
CA VAL A 73 -16.94 1.58 -13.73
C VAL A 73 -15.99 0.56 -13.15
N MET A 74 -15.07 0.01 -13.94
CA MET A 74 -14.16 -1.04 -13.46
C MET A 74 -12.73 -0.55 -13.28
N PHE A 75 -12.13 0.06 -14.30
CA PHE A 75 -10.71 0.40 -14.25
C PHE A 75 -10.39 1.45 -13.19
N LEU A 76 -11.06 2.61 -13.22
CA LEU A 76 -10.74 3.71 -12.29
C LEU A 76 -10.94 3.34 -10.82
N PRO A 77 -12.09 2.74 -10.40
CA PRO A 77 -12.27 2.33 -9.01
C PRO A 77 -11.28 1.23 -8.59
N THR A 78 -11.07 0.22 -9.44
CA THR A 78 -10.13 -0.87 -9.13
C THR A 78 -8.70 -0.36 -9.01
N PHE A 79 -8.27 0.51 -9.93
CA PHE A 79 -6.94 1.12 -9.89
C PHE A 79 -6.74 1.95 -8.60
N ALA A 80 -7.74 2.75 -8.22
CA ALA A 80 -7.69 3.51 -6.97
C ALA A 80 -7.60 2.58 -5.75
N LEU A 81 -8.46 1.57 -5.70
CA LEU A 81 -8.51 0.62 -4.57
C LEU A 81 -7.19 -0.15 -4.41
N ILE A 82 -6.60 -0.62 -5.50
CA ILE A 82 -5.29 -1.30 -5.48
C ILE A 82 -4.21 -0.35 -4.93
N ASN A 83 -4.17 0.90 -5.39
CA ASN A 83 -3.20 1.88 -4.90
C ASN A 83 -3.41 2.18 -3.40
N LEU A 84 -4.65 2.30 -2.93
CA LEU A 84 -4.92 2.46 -1.50
C LEU A 84 -4.50 1.23 -0.68
N TYR A 85 -4.74 0.02 -1.18
CA TYR A 85 -4.25 -1.20 -0.54
C TYR A 85 -2.73 -1.23 -0.45
N LEU A 86 -2.03 -0.89 -1.53
CA LEU A 86 -0.57 -0.81 -1.54
C LEU A 86 -0.04 0.26 -0.59
N MET A 87 -0.71 1.42 -0.51
CA MET A 87 -0.36 2.48 0.44
C MET A 87 -0.45 1.98 1.89
N PHE A 88 -1.60 1.47 2.29
CA PHE A 88 -1.82 1.02 3.67
C PHE A 88 -1.00 -0.24 4.01
N PHE A 89 -0.78 -1.12 3.05
CA PHE A 89 0.12 -2.25 3.21
C PHE A 89 1.55 -1.78 3.50
N ASN A 90 2.08 -0.85 2.70
CA ASN A 90 3.43 -0.33 2.89
C ASN A 90 3.58 0.51 4.17
N LEU A 91 2.50 1.05 4.73
CA LEU A 91 2.50 1.76 6.01
C LEU A 91 2.52 0.85 7.24
N LEU A 92 2.39 -0.48 7.07
CA LEU A 92 2.55 -1.39 8.20
C LEU A 92 3.95 -1.30 8.79
N PRO A 93 4.08 -1.29 10.14
CA PRO A 93 5.38 -1.17 10.81
C PRO A 93 6.17 -2.48 10.82
N ILE A 94 6.18 -3.19 9.70
CA ILE A 94 6.73 -4.53 9.54
C ILE A 94 7.75 -4.52 8.40
N PRO A 95 9.05 -4.80 8.65
CA PRO A 95 10.03 -4.89 7.57
C PRO A 95 9.73 -6.07 6.64
N PRO A 96 10.01 -5.95 5.34
CA PRO A 96 10.71 -4.86 4.66
C PRO A 96 9.82 -3.71 4.18
N LEU A 97 8.65 -3.49 4.79
CA LEU A 97 7.71 -2.45 4.38
C LEU A 97 8.16 -1.06 4.85
N ASP A 98 7.79 -0.04 4.10
CA ASP A 98 8.22 1.35 4.29
C ASP A 98 7.82 1.91 5.66
N GLY A 99 6.67 1.48 6.20
CA GLY A 99 6.18 1.85 7.53
C GLY A 99 7.11 1.49 8.68
N SER A 100 8.00 0.51 8.47
CA SER A 100 9.01 0.15 9.49
C SER A 100 10.02 1.27 9.75
N SER A 101 10.42 2.03 8.73
CA SER A 101 11.29 3.20 8.86
C SER A 101 10.60 4.33 9.63
N ILE A 102 9.31 4.55 9.34
CA ILE A 102 8.50 5.56 10.05
C ILE A 102 8.39 5.21 11.53
N PHE A 103 8.15 3.93 11.85
CA PHE A 103 8.05 3.49 13.23
C PHE A 103 9.40 3.59 13.97
N ALA A 104 10.52 3.33 13.28
CA ALA A 104 11.87 3.43 13.85
C ALA A 104 12.21 4.85 14.32
N ILE A 105 11.74 5.91 13.65
CA ILE A 105 12.01 7.29 14.08
C ILE A 105 11.26 7.67 15.35
N LEU A 106 10.09 7.08 15.59
CA LEU A 106 9.29 7.32 16.79
C LEU A 106 9.90 6.66 18.04
N LEU A 107 10.80 5.68 17.85
CA LEU A 107 11.43 4.97 18.95
C LEU A 107 12.61 5.77 19.53
N PRO A 108 12.71 5.84 20.89
CA PRO A 108 13.92 6.34 21.54
C PRO A 108 15.16 5.52 21.13
N PRO A 109 16.34 6.16 20.99
CA PRO A 109 17.57 5.49 20.51
C PRO A 109 17.93 4.21 21.27
N LYS A 110 17.64 4.17 22.53
CA LYS A 110 17.95 3.01 23.42
C LYS A 110 17.21 1.73 23.01
N TYR A 111 16.05 1.83 22.33
CA TYR A 111 15.24 0.68 21.89
C TYR A 111 15.54 0.22 20.46
N LEU A 112 16.25 1.03 19.68
CA LEU A 112 16.55 0.72 18.27
C LEU A 112 17.30 -0.61 18.09
N PRO A 113 18.35 -0.96 18.87
CA PRO A 113 19.03 -2.25 18.68
C PRO A 113 18.09 -3.44 18.88
N LYS A 114 17.20 -3.37 19.87
CA LYS A 114 16.21 -4.42 20.12
C LYS A 114 15.15 -4.46 19.03
N TYR A 115 14.73 -3.31 18.54
CA TYR A 115 13.80 -3.20 17.41
C TYR A 115 14.37 -3.88 16.18
N TYR A 116 15.61 -3.59 15.78
CA TYR A 116 16.25 -4.22 14.62
C TYR A 116 16.47 -5.73 14.79
N GLN A 117 16.71 -6.21 16.01
CA GLN A 117 16.77 -7.65 16.28
C GLN A 117 15.42 -8.35 16.06
N ILE A 118 14.33 -7.71 16.46
CA ILE A 118 12.97 -8.26 16.27
C ILE A 118 12.58 -8.21 14.79
N GLN A 119 12.97 -7.15 14.09
CA GLN A 119 12.61 -6.93 12.68
C GLN A 119 13.02 -8.09 11.76
N GLN A 120 14.17 -8.74 12.01
CA GLN A 120 14.61 -9.86 11.16
C GLN A 120 13.63 -11.04 11.16
N TYR A 121 12.81 -11.18 12.22
CA TYR A 121 11.78 -12.23 12.32
C TYR A 121 10.37 -11.72 11.99
N ALA A 122 10.17 -10.41 11.94
CA ALA A 122 8.84 -9.83 11.83
C ALA A 122 8.16 -10.22 10.51
N PHE A 123 8.86 -10.20 9.38
CA PHE A 123 8.29 -10.54 8.10
C PHE A 123 7.90 -12.02 7.96
N PRO A 124 8.75 -13.01 8.31
CA PRO A 124 8.35 -14.41 8.33
C PRO A 124 7.15 -14.68 9.25
N VAL A 125 7.14 -14.08 10.45
CA VAL A 125 6.03 -14.22 11.40
C VAL A 125 4.75 -13.61 10.83
N PHE A 126 4.83 -12.45 10.21
CA PHE A 126 3.71 -11.78 9.55
C PHE A 126 3.14 -12.62 8.39
N MET A 127 4.00 -13.21 7.56
CA MET A 127 3.56 -14.10 6.48
C MET A 127 2.84 -15.34 7.00
N ILE A 128 3.39 -15.96 8.04
CA ILE A 128 2.74 -17.11 8.70
C ILE A 128 1.39 -16.68 9.30
N ALA A 129 1.35 -15.53 9.97
CA ALA A 129 0.12 -15.01 10.58
C ALA A 129 -0.99 -14.75 9.55
N ILE A 130 -0.67 -14.15 8.40
CA ILE A 130 -1.64 -13.92 7.31
C ILE A 130 -2.28 -15.22 6.82
N VAL A 131 -1.50 -16.32 6.79
CA VAL A 131 -2.01 -17.61 6.33
C VAL A 131 -2.74 -18.35 7.45
N VAL A 132 -2.15 -18.42 8.65
CA VAL A 132 -2.66 -19.28 9.74
C VAL A 132 -3.88 -18.67 10.45
N LEU A 133 -3.90 -17.37 10.70
CA LEU A 133 -4.98 -16.75 11.48
C LEU A 133 -6.36 -16.90 10.85
N PRO A 134 -6.54 -16.73 9.53
CA PRO A 134 -7.85 -16.96 8.90
C PRO A 134 -8.36 -18.39 9.08
N TYR A 135 -7.47 -19.38 9.00
CA TYR A 135 -7.84 -20.79 9.16
C TYR A 135 -8.12 -21.17 10.60
N ALA A 136 -7.33 -20.62 11.56
CA ALA A 136 -7.47 -20.96 12.98
C ALA A 136 -8.66 -20.28 13.66
N PHE A 137 -8.98 -19.05 13.26
CA PHE A 137 -9.97 -18.21 13.96
C PHE A 137 -11.16 -17.78 13.09
N ASN A 138 -11.27 -18.23 11.83
CA ASN A 138 -12.27 -17.74 10.86
C ASN A 138 -12.34 -16.20 10.77
N PHE A 139 -11.23 -15.53 11.08
CA PHE A 139 -11.08 -14.08 11.05
C PHE A 139 -9.78 -13.71 10.35
N ASN A 140 -9.89 -12.82 9.35
CA ASN A 140 -8.72 -12.31 8.63
C ASN A 140 -8.41 -10.88 9.10
N PRO A 141 -7.46 -10.71 10.04
CA PRO A 141 -7.13 -9.39 10.59
C PRO A 141 -6.57 -8.44 9.54
N PHE A 142 -5.90 -8.99 8.53
CA PHE A 142 -5.34 -8.18 7.45
C PHE A 142 -6.44 -7.64 6.52
N SER A 143 -7.39 -8.47 6.11
CA SER A 143 -8.55 -8.03 5.32
C SER A 143 -9.41 -7.03 6.10
N TRP A 144 -9.59 -7.24 7.40
CA TRP A 144 -10.27 -6.29 8.26
C TRP A 144 -9.54 -4.94 8.31
N TYR A 145 -8.21 -4.96 8.51
CA TYR A 145 -7.39 -3.75 8.53
C TYR A 145 -7.51 -2.97 7.22
N LEU A 146 -7.35 -3.65 6.08
CA LEU A 146 -7.47 -3.01 4.76
C LEU A 146 -8.89 -2.49 4.50
N GLY A 147 -9.93 -3.22 4.93
CA GLY A 147 -11.31 -2.78 4.82
C GLY A 147 -11.58 -1.50 5.61
N VAL A 148 -11.10 -1.44 6.86
CA VAL A 148 -11.30 -0.25 7.72
C VAL A 148 -10.45 0.94 7.27
N THR A 149 -9.29 0.73 6.68
CA THR A 149 -8.39 1.80 6.25
C THR A 149 -8.61 2.18 4.78
N ALA A 150 -8.17 1.34 3.87
CA ALA A 150 -8.27 1.58 2.44
C ALA A 150 -9.72 1.59 1.96
N GLY A 151 -10.58 0.71 2.49
CA GLY A 151 -12.01 0.66 2.14
C GLY A 151 -12.72 1.96 2.49
N ASN A 152 -12.62 2.45 3.73
CA ASN A 152 -13.27 3.70 4.13
C ASN A 152 -12.74 4.91 3.34
N LEU A 153 -11.44 4.95 3.04
CA LEU A 153 -10.88 6.03 2.23
C LEU A 153 -11.36 5.93 0.78
N PHE A 154 -11.47 4.71 0.25
CA PHE A 154 -12.04 4.47 -1.07
C PHE A 154 -13.49 4.94 -1.15
N ASP A 155 -14.35 4.57 -0.19
CA ASP A 155 -15.75 4.98 -0.14
C ASP A 155 -15.91 6.51 -0.04
N PHE A 156 -14.97 7.18 0.64
CA PHE A 156 -14.92 8.64 0.67
C PHE A 156 -14.54 9.24 -0.69
N MET A 157 -13.60 8.62 -1.42
CA MET A 157 -13.12 9.10 -2.73
C MET A 157 -14.08 8.75 -3.86
N PHE A 158 -14.77 7.61 -3.74
CA PHE A 158 -15.77 7.09 -4.68
C PHE A 158 -17.10 6.90 -3.93
N PRO A 159 -17.86 7.97 -3.64
CA PRO A 159 -19.16 7.82 -2.99
C PRO A 159 -20.11 7.00 -3.86
N PRO A 160 -21.25 6.47 -3.30
CA PRO A 160 -22.15 5.48 -3.92
C PRO A 160 -22.83 5.88 -5.23
N PHE A 161 -22.31 6.82 -5.92
CA PHE A 161 -22.53 7.18 -7.32
C PHE A 161 -22.15 6.06 -8.28
N PHE A 162 -21.30 5.12 -7.81
CA PHE A 162 -20.67 4.06 -8.58
C PHE A 162 -21.16 2.66 -8.18
N SER A 163 -22.09 2.58 -7.24
CA SER A 163 -22.74 1.34 -6.80
C SER A 163 -24.07 1.09 -7.50
#